data_343002d25d2d700c4e9a6df1a7934338
#
_entry.id   343002d25d2d700c4e9a6df1a7934338
#
_cell.length_a   1.000
_cell.length_b   1.000
_cell.length_c   1.000
_cell.angle_alpha   90.00
_cell.angle_beta   90.00
_cell.angle_gamma   90.00
#
_symmetry.space_group_name_H-M   'P 1'
#
loop_
_entity.id
_entity.type
_entity.pdbx_description
1 polymer ?
#
loop_
_entity_poly.entity_id
_entity_poly.type
_entity_poly.pdbx_seq_one_letter_code
_entity_poly.pdbx_strand_id
1 'polypeptide(L)'
;RLVAAFDSIPASKYSFRPTPAQQSIGFIAQHLEAANYGLCERLGVARGNRSPQDAAPDTVKAAWPKDTLVTRLRASLAFCDSAVSKLIDSQLNQPIAYGPPGSNLKAVPSRTLLGFVTDLAEHYSQLASYMRLIGVTPPSALPPKQRQAIDLPVATLAKYVGSYDLPPSAFQGAPGVRLDVALRGGALYVTPADQPAARLWPESTHDFFVKEADIQVTFTEDADGVISGLVVHQNGENRPARKIR
;
A
#
# COMPACT_ATOMS: atom_id res chain seq x y z
N ARG A 1 0.74 -1.65 6.37
CA ARG A 1 1.28 -2.14 7.65
C ARG A 1 0.80 -1.33 8.85
N LEU A 2 0.91 0.01 8.82
CA LEU A 2 0.55 0.87 9.96
C LEU A 2 -0.91 0.68 10.38
N VAL A 3 -1.86 0.82 9.47
CA VAL A 3 -3.29 0.61 9.77
C VAL A 3 -3.56 -0.81 10.28
N ALA A 4 -2.95 -1.83 9.67
CA ALA A 4 -3.08 -3.22 10.13
C ALA A 4 -2.56 -3.42 11.57
N ALA A 5 -1.53 -2.67 11.97
CA ALA A 5 -1.06 -2.69 13.36
C ALA A 5 -2.12 -2.14 14.31
N PHE A 6 -2.70 -0.97 14.02
CA PHE A 6 -3.78 -0.41 14.84
C PHE A 6 -5.02 -1.32 14.87
N ASP A 7 -5.39 -1.92 13.74
CA ASP A 7 -6.51 -2.86 13.67
C ASP A 7 -6.32 -4.09 14.58
N SER A 8 -5.10 -4.62 14.66
CA SER A 8 -4.81 -5.82 15.44
C SER A 8 -4.72 -5.57 16.96
N ILE A 9 -4.54 -4.32 17.39
CA ILE A 9 -4.49 -3.97 18.82
C ILE A 9 -5.91 -3.97 19.41
N PRO A 10 -6.15 -4.67 20.52
CA PRO A 10 -7.45 -4.62 21.22
C PRO A 10 -7.82 -3.19 21.67
N ALA A 11 -9.09 -2.83 21.57
CA ALA A 11 -9.57 -1.50 21.95
C ALA A 11 -9.20 -1.12 23.40
N SER A 12 -9.24 -2.08 24.33
CA SER A 12 -8.84 -1.90 25.74
C SER A 12 -7.37 -1.52 25.93
N LYS A 13 -6.52 -1.64 24.89
CA LYS A 13 -5.10 -1.32 24.94
C LYS A 13 -4.76 0.04 24.35
N TYR A 14 -5.72 0.81 23.85
CA TYR A 14 -5.46 2.10 23.23
C TYR A 14 -4.94 3.18 24.21
N SER A 15 -5.21 3.04 25.51
CA SER A 15 -4.63 3.89 26.56
C SER A 15 -3.22 3.45 27.01
N PHE A 16 -2.73 2.28 26.52
CA PHE A 16 -1.42 1.76 26.90
C PHE A 16 -0.29 2.67 26.45
N ARG A 17 0.67 2.87 27.36
CA ARG A 17 1.97 3.51 27.15
C ARG A 17 3.00 2.79 28.03
N PRO A 18 4.22 2.53 27.55
CA PRO A 18 5.23 1.82 28.34
C PRO A 18 5.65 2.55 29.62
N THR A 19 5.70 3.88 29.56
CA THR A 19 6.02 4.76 30.71
C THR A 19 5.10 5.98 30.70
N PRO A 20 4.93 6.69 31.84
CA PRO A 20 4.12 7.91 31.90
C PRO A 20 4.59 9.03 30.96
N ALA A 21 5.87 9.05 30.60
CA ALA A 21 6.45 10.05 29.70
C ALA A 21 6.21 9.77 28.21
N GLN A 22 5.78 8.54 27.87
CA GLN A 22 5.54 8.14 26.49
C GLN A 22 4.09 8.37 26.08
N GLN A 23 3.90 8.51 24.78
CA GLN A 23 2.57 8.64 24.16
C GLN A 23 1.80 7.32 24.24
N SER A 24 0.48 7.40 24.41
CA SER A 24 -0.37 6.21 24.33
C SER A 24 -0.61 5.79 22.87
N ILE A 25 -1.04 4.54 22.68
CA ILE A 25 -1.42 4.03 21.35
C ILE A 25 -2.48 4.93 20.69
N GLY A 26 -3.49 5.35 21.43
CA GLY A 26 -4.53 6.28 20.94
C GLY A 26 -3.96 7.65 20.57
N PHE A 27 -2.96 8.13 21.32
CA PHE A 27 -2.28 9.38 21.00
C PHE A 27 -1.50 9.25 19.68
N ILE A 28 -0.78 8.17 19.48
CA ILE A 28 -0.05 7.91 18.21
C ILE A 28 -1.02 7.87 17.04
N ALA A 29 -2.19 7.25 17.18
CA ALA A 29 -3.19 7.17 16.12
C ALA A 29 -3.71 8.54 15.70
N GLN A 30 -4.11 9.40 16.65
CA GLN A 30 -4.60 10.75 16.38
C GLN A 30 -3.49 11.68 15.90
N HIS A 31 -2.25 11.51 16.41
CA HIS A 31 -1.10 12.28 15.96
C HIS A 31 -0.82 12.02 14.48
N LEU A 32 -0.75 10.75 14.07
CA LEU A 32 -0.53 10.38 12.68
C LEU A 32 -1.65 10.88 11.75
N GLU A 33 -2.90 10.83 12.20
CA GLU A 33 -4.02 11.41 11.44
C GLU A 33 -3.80 12.90 11.19
N ALA A 34 -3.46 13.66 12.22
CA ALA A 34 -3.24 15.09 12.12
C ALA A 34 -1.98 15.43 11.30
N ALA A 35 -0.89 14.67 11.50
CA ALA A 35 0.37 14.83 10.76
C ALA A 35 0.20 14.54 9.27
N ASN A 36 -0.54 13.49 8.90
CA ASN A 36 -0.83 13.16 7.51
C ASN A 36 -1.51 14.32 6.80
N TYR A 37 -2.58 14.88 7.36
CA TYR A 37 -3.23 16.06 6.79
C TYR A 37 -2.26 17.23 6.68
N GLY A 38 -1.54 17.56 7.77
CA GLY A 38 -0.60 18.69 7.79
C GLY A 38 0.54 18.56 6.80
N LEU A 39 1.09 17.37 6.62
CA LEU A 39 2.18 17.12 5.66
C LEU A 39 1.67 17.07 4.23
N CYS A 40 0.57 16.34 3.97
CA CYS A 40 0.09 16.17 2.61
C CYS A 40 -0.55 17.43 2.03
N GLU A 41 -1.11 18.33 2.86
CA GLU A 41 -1.53 19.68 2.42
C GLU A 41 -0.35 20.54 1.94
N ARG A 42 0.86 20.34 2.49
CA ARG A 42 2.09 21.04 2.06
C ARG A 42 2.55 20.64 0.66
N LEU A 43 1.97 19.58 0.08
CA LEU A 43 2.19 19.24 -1.31
C LEU A 43 1.47 20.20 -2.28
N GLY A 44 0.59 21.08 -1.78
CA GLY A 44 -0.05 22.17 -2.54
C GLY A 44 -1.11 21.74 -3.54
N VAL A 45 -1.43 20.47 -3.63
CA VAL A 45 -2.31 19.89 -4.66
C VAL A 45 -3.72 19.56 -4.15
N ALA A 46 -3.94 19.55 -2.84
CA ALA A 46 -5.21 19.26 -2.22
C ALA A 46 -5.30 19.88 -0.81
N ARG A 47 -6.52 20.00 -0.29
CA ARG A 47 -6.80 20.33 1.11
C ARG A 47 -7.57 19.18 1.74
N GLY A 48 -7.23 18.85 2.98
CA GLY A 48 -7.97 17.88 3.76
C GLY A 48 -9.33 18.42 4.18
N ASN A 49 -10.36 17.61 4.03
CA ASN A 49 -11.69 17.92 4.59
C ASN A 49 -11.68 17.52 6.07
N ARG A 50 -11.36 18.48 6.94
CA ARG A 50 -11.33 18.29 8.39
C ARG A 50 -12.65 18.68 9.03
N SER A 51 -13.05 17.91 10.04
CA SER A 51 -14.26 18.19 10.81
C SER A 51 -13.99 19.21 11.94
N PRO A 52 -15.00 19.91 12.45
CA PRO A 52 -14.84 20.77 13.64
C PRO A 52 -14.30 20.04 14.87
N GLN A 53 -14.50 18.72 14.96
CA GLN A 53 -13.97 17.89 16.04
C GLN A 53 -12.43 17.80 16.03
N ASP A 54 -11.80 18.10 14.90
CA ASP A 54 -10.34 18.09 14.78
C ASP A 54 -9.65 19.18 15.60
N ALA A 55 -10.40 20.22 15.97
CA ALA A 55 -9.94 21.26 16.90
C ALA A 55 -9.89 20.82 18.38
N ALA A 56 -10.40 19.63 18.71
CA ALA A 56 -10.31 19.11 20.06
C ALA A 56 -8.84 18.92 20.49
N PRO A 57 -8.50 19.13 21.78
CA PRO A 57 -7.16 18.88 22.29
C PRO A 57 -6.70 17.44 22.01
N ASP A 58 -5.40 17.27 21.76
CA ASP A 58 -4.81 15.96 21.42
C ASP A 58 -5.05 14.90 22.51
N THR A 59 -5.06 15.32 23.77
CA THR A 59 -5.38 14.44 24.90
C THR A 59 -6.82 13.92 24.87
N VAL A 60 -7.76 14.73 24.38
CA VAL A 60 -9.17 14.34 24.20
C VAL A 60 -9.28 13.37 23.01
N LYS A 61 -8.66 13.72 21.89
CA LYS A 61 -8.64 12.86 20.68
C LYS A 61 -8.00 11.50 20.95
N ALA A 62 -6.92 11.47 21.74
CA ALA A 62 -6.23 10.24 22.13
C ALA A 62 -7.12 9.24 22.90
N ALA A 63 -8.18 9.72 23.53
CA ALA A 63 -9.16 8.91 24.27
C ALA A 63 -10.39 8.50 23.41
N TRP A 64 -10.44 8.87 22.14
CA TRP A 64 -11.53 8.45 21.26
C TRP A 64 -11.57 6.93 21.08
N PRO A 65 -12.75 6.36 20.78
CA PRO A 65 -12.87 4.94 20.49
C PRO A 65 -11.93 4.50 19.39
N LYS A 66 -11.39 3.28 19.50
CA LYS A 66 -10.51 2.66 18.51
C LYS A 66 -11.03 2.83 17.08
N ASP A 67 -12.29 2.48 16.83
CA ASP A 67 -12.88 2.49 15.50
C ASP A 67 -12.91 3.92 14.91
N THR A 68 -13.15 4.92 15.75
CA THR A 68 -13.06 6.33 15.35
C THR A 68 -11.64 6.69 14.95
N LEU A 69 -10.66 6.38 15.80
CA LEU A 69 -9.23 6.68 15.53
C LEU A 69 -8.73 6.00 14.25
N VAL A 70 -9.04 4.72 14.07
CA VAL A 70 -8.59 3.95 12.91
C VAL A 70 -9.28 4.42 11.62
N THR A 71 -10.58 4.70 11.66
CA THR A 71 -11.33 5.22 10.50
C THR A 71 -10.75 6.57 10.06
N ARG A 72 -10.47 7.47 10.99
CA ARG A 72 -9.87 8.77 10.70
C ARG A 72 -8.46 8.66 10.15
N LEU A 73 -7.64 7.78 10.72
CA LEU A 73 -6.30 7.49 10.20
C LEU A 73 -6.35 6.94 8.76
N ARG A 74 -7.29 6.05 8.45
CA ARG A 74 -7.50 5.56 7.07
C ARG A 74 -7.86 6.70 6.11
N ALA A 75 -8.75 7.58 6.53
CA ALA A 75 -9.17 8.72 5.72
C ALA A 75 -8.01 9.68 5.45
N SER A 76 -7.15 9.95 6.45
CA SER A 76 -5.98 10.81 6.28
C SER A 76 -4.93 10.20 5.33
N LEU A 77 -4.72 8.89 5.38
CA LEU A 77 -3.84 8.19 4.44
C LEU A 77 -4.40 8.22 3.01
N ALA A 78 -5.70 7.98 2.83
CA ALA A 78 -6.35 8.09 1.51
C ALA A 78 -6.26 9.52 0.94
N PHE A 79 -6.35 10.55 1.79
CA PHE A 79 -6.09 11.93 1.40
C PHE A 79 -4.64 12.10 0.91
N CYS A 80 -3.65 11.56 1.63
CA CYS A 80 -2.25 11.60 1.22
C CYS A 80 -2.01 10.89 -0.11
N ASP A 81 -2.57 9.70 -0.30
CA ASP A 81 -2.48 8.96 -1.58
C ASP A 81 -3.02 9.81 -2.73
N SER A 82 -4.19 10.45 -2.54
CA SER A 82 -4.74 11.38 -3.53
C SER A 82 -3.89 12.63 -3.76
N ALA A 83 -3.21 13.14 -2.74
CA ALA A 83 -2.33 14.30 -2.89
C ALA A 83 -1.05 13.92 -3.63
N VAL A 84 -0.43 12.79 -3.27
CA VAL A 84 0.79 12.29 -3.91
C VAL A 84 0.57 11.95 -5.39
N SER A 85 -0.57 11.33 -5.73
CA SER A 85 -0.89 10.96 -7.12
C SER A 85 -1.03 12.15 -8.08
N LYS A 86 -1.16 13.37 -7.56
CA LYS A 86 -1.26 14.61 -8.36
C LYS A 86 0.08 15.30 -8.56
N LEU A 87 1.14 14.84 -7.90
CA LEU A 87 2.47 15.41 -8.07
C LEU A 87 3.07 15.00 -9.42
N ILE A 88 3.84 15.92 -10.00
CA ILE A 88 4.63 15.67 -11.20
C ILE A 88 6.11 15.86 -10.87
N ASP A 89 6.96 15.06 -11.48
CA ASP A 89 8.40 15.00 -11.18
C ASP A 89 9.10 16.37 -11.26
N SER A 90 8.72 17.20 -12.23
CA SER A 90 9.28 18.54 -12.38
C SER A 90 9.01 19.49 -11.22
N GLN A 91 8.02 19.20 -10.38
CA GLN A 91 7.64 20.01 -9.22
C GLN A 91 8.30 19.52 -7.91
N LEU A 92 8.86 18.32 -7.88
CA LEU A 92 9.34 17.70 -6.64
C LEU A 92 10.36 18.56 -5.87
N ASN A 93 11.21 19.30 -6.57
CA ASN A 93 12.25 20.11 -5.96
C ASN A 93 11.97 21.63 -6.05
N GLN A 94 10.77 22.02 -6.47
CA GLN A 94 10.36 23.43 -6.55
C GLN A 94 9.55 23.82 -5.30
N PRO A 95 9.80 25.00 -4.71
CA PRO A 95 8.94 25.51 -3.65
C PRO A 95 7.54 25.77 -4.19
N ILE A 96 6.52 25.08 -3.68
CA ILE A 96 5.12 25.27 -4.03
C ILE A 96 4.36 25.92 -2.87
N ALA A 97 3.39 26.77 -3.21
CA ALA A 97 2.55 27.42 -2.22
C ALA A 97 1.54 26.42 -1.62
N TYR A 98 1.29 26.54 -0.32
CA TYR A 98 0.27 25.76 0.37
C TYR A 98 -0.46 26.61 1.42
N GLY A 99 -1.49 26.03 2.04
CA GLY A 99 -2.27 26.70 3.08
C GLY A 99 -3.47 27.48 2.53
N PRO A 100 -4.12 28.34 3.34
CA PRO A 100 -5.30 29.11 2.96
C PRO A 100 -5.02 30.06 1.80
N PRO A 101 -6.05 30.49 1.02
CA PRO A 101 -5.90 31.52 0.01
C PRO A 101 -5.23 32.78 0.60
N GLY A 102 -4.22 33.32 -0.09
CA GLY A 102 -3.43 34.44 0.40
C GLY A 102 -2.29 34.09 1.33
N SER A 103 -2.08 32.80 1.64
CA SER A 103 -0.92 32.33 2.40
C SER A 103 0.37 32.50 1.60
N ASN A 104 1.44 32.99 2.27
CA ASN A 104 2.79 33.05 1.72
C ASN A 104 3.62 31.79 2.05
N LEU A 105 3.00 30.75 2.60
CA LEU A 105 3.68 29.51 2.99
C LEU A 105 4.09 28.73 1.74
N LYS A 106 5.32 28.22 1.75
CA LYS A 106 5.89 27.39 0.68
C LYS A 106 6.56 26.15 1.28
N ALA A 107 6.44 25.05 0.57
CA ALA A 107 7.14 23.81 0.90
C ALA A 107 7.74 23.18 -0.36
N VAL A 108 8.81 22.41 -0.18
CA VAL A 108 9.43 21.64 -1.25
C VAL A 108 8.87 20.21 -1.15
N PRO A 109 8.14 19.71 -2.18
CA PRO A 109 7.46 18.41 -2.13
C PRO A 109 8.37 17.25 -1.75
N SER A 110 9.57 17.15 -2.32
CA SER A 110 10.50 16.06 -1.99
C SER A 110 10.87 16.00 -0.50
N ARG A 111 11.08 17.17 0.14
CA ARG A 111 11.34 17.24 1.59
C ARG A 111 10.10 16.89 2.40
N THR A 112 8.95 17.32 1.95
CA THR A 112 7.66 17.00 2.60
C THR A 112 7.38 15.50 2.53
N LEU A 113 7.61 14.87 1.38
CA LEU A 113 7.46 13.42 1.21
C LEU A 113 8.44 12.63 2.09
N LEU A 114 9.70 13.09 2.17
CA LEU A 114 10.67 12.47 3.06
C LEU A 114 10.21 12.55 4.51
N GLY A 115 9.78 13.72 4.96
CA GLY A 115 9.23 13.90 6.31
C GLY A 115 8.01 13.01 6.57
N PHE A 116 7.08 12.91 5.62
CA PHE A 116 5.91 12.05 5.71
C PHE A 116 6.28 10.56 5.87
N VAL A 117 7.18 10.05 5.03
CA VAL A 117 7.62 8.65 5.10
C VAL A 117 8.38 8.37 6.39
N THR A 118 9.22 9.30 6.84
CA THR A 118 9.99 9.18 8.09
C THR A 118 9.05 9.13 9.29
N ASP A 119 8.08 10.03 9.37
CA ASP A 119 7.09 10.09 10.45
C ASP A 119 6.29 8.78 10.57
N LEU A 120 5.81 8.26 9.42
CA LEU A 120 5.13 6.96 9.39
C LEU A 120 6.03 5.81 9.85
N ALA A 121 7.31 5.81 9.46
CA ALA A 121 8.25 4.75 9.79
C ALA A 121 8.64 4.76 11.28
N GLU A 122 8.89 5.94 11.85
CA GLU A 122 9.20 6.13 13.26
C GLU A 122 8.04 5.68 14.16
N HIS A 123 6.83 6.14 13.85
CA HIS A 123 5.65 5.77 14.62
C HIS A 123 5.25 4.30 14.43
N TYR A 124 5.47 3.71 13.26
CA TYR A 124 5.29 2.27 13.09
C TYR A 124 6.28 1.47 13.95
N SER A 125 7.54 1.88 14.01
CA SER A 125 8.57 1.24 14.85
C SER A 125 8.21 1.33 16.34
N GLN A 126 7.77 2.50 16.79
CA GLN A 126 7.30 2.72 18.15
C GLN A 126 6.09 1.83 18.47
N LEU A 127 5.08 1.83 17.58
CA LEU A 127 3.88 1.01 17.75
C LEU A 127 4.19 -0.48 17.77
N ALA A 128 5.07 -0.96 16.88
CA ALA A 128 5.50 -2.37 16.84
C ALA A 128 6.19 -2.81 18.13
N SER A 129 6.93 -1.90 18.78
CA SER A 129 7.53 -2.13 20.10
C SER A 129 6.44 -2.23 21.18
N TYR A 130 5.46 -1.33 21.17
CA TYR A 130 4.34 -1.37 22.12
C TYR A 130 3.50 -2.61 21.95
N MET A 131 3.25 -3.03 20.71
CA MET A 131 2.53 -4.27 20.42
C MET A 131 3.19 -5.49 21.07
N ARG A 132 4.52 -5.62 20.98
CA ARG A 132 5.26 -6.71 21.65
C ARG A 132 5.10 -6.66 23.16
N LEU A 133 5.13 -5.49 23.77
CA LEU A 133 4.95 -5.32 25.22
C LEU A 133 3.57 -5.74 25.69
N ILE A 134 2.54 -5.63 24.85
CA ILE A 134 1.16 -6.05 25.17
C ILE A 134 0.83 -7.46 24.64
N GLY A 135 1.81 -8.20 24.13
CA GLY A 135 1.64 -9.57 23.63
C GLY A 135 0.98 -9.68 22.26
N VAL A 136 0.98 -8.61 21.45
CA VAL A 136 0.44 -8.60 20.09
C VAL A 136 1.60 -8.64 19.09
N THR A 137 1.58 -9.58 18.15
CA THR A 137 2.58 -9.67 17.09
C THR A 137 2.38 -8.54 16.08
N PRO A 138 3.40 -7.68 15.86
CA PRO A 138 3.28 -6.62 14.86
C PRO A 138 3.28 -7.18 13.42
N PRO A 139 2.61 -6.53 12.47
CA PRO A 139 2.51 -6.97 11.08
C PRO A 139 3.87 -7.25 10.40
N SER A 140 4.93 -6.53 10.81
CA SER A 140 6.30 -6.75 10.30
C SER A 140 6.97 -8.04 10.82
N ALA A 141 6.43 -8.64 11.89
CA ALA A 141 6.94 -9.89 12.47
C ALA A 141 6.03 -11.09 12.17
N LEU A 142 4.91 -10.87 11.47
CA LEU A 142 4.11 -11.96 10.96
C LEU A 142 4.88 -12.68 9.85
N PRO A 143 4.83 -14.03 9.83
CA PRO A 143 5.41 -14.77 8.71
C PRO A 143 4.73 -14.31 7.40
N PRO A 144 5.43 -14.33 6.27
CA PRO A 144 4.79 -14.10 4.97
C PRO A 144 3.57 -15.00 4.87
N LYS A 145 2.47 -14.48 4.31
CA LYS A 145 1.27 -15.28 4.08
C LYS A 145 1.68 -16.51 3.27
N GLN A 146 1.65 -17.68 3.92
CA GLN A 146 1.96 -18.93 3.22
C GLN A 146 0.84 -19.16 2.20
N ARG A 147 1.20 -19.01 0.92
CA ARG A 147 0.33 -19.34 -0.19
C ARG A 147 0.38 -20.82 -0.41
N GLN A 148 -0.77 -21.46 -0.50
CA GLN A 148 -0.87 -22.87 -0.84
C GLN A 148 -1.17 -23.00 -2.33
N ALA A 149 -0.27 -23.72 -3.02
CA ALA A 149 -0.53 -24.09 -4.40
C ALA A 149 -1.56 -25.20 -4.45
N ILE A 150 -2.49 -25.08 -5.39
CA ILE A 150 -3.44 -26.13 -5.74
C ILE A 150 -2.98 -26.83 -7.04
N ASP A 151 -3.52 -28.01 -7.32
CA ASP A 151 -3.33 -28.66 -8.60
C ASP A 151 -4.44 -28.26 -9.55
N LEU A 152 -4.07 -27.80 -10.75
CA LEU A 152 -4.99 -27.53 -11.84
C LEU A 152 -4.72 -28.48 -13.00
N PRO A 153 -5.75 -28.96 -13.69
CA PRO A 153 -5.60 -29.75 -14.92
C PRO A 153 -4.77 -29.00 -15.96
N VAL A 154 -3.91 -29.72 -16.68
CA VAL A 154 -3.07 -29.15 -17.76
C VAL A 154 -3.92 -28.43 -18.81
N ALA A 155 -5.11 -28.95 -19.11
CA ALA A 155 -6.07 -28.31 -20.02
C ALA A 155 -6.55 -26.94 -19.53
N THR A 156 -6.67 -26.76 -18.22
CA THR A 156 -6.99 -25.45 -17.60
C THR A 156 -5.79 -24.52 -17.71
N LEU A 157 -4.58 -24.99 -17.40
CA LEU A 157 -3.36 -24.21 -17.49
C LEU A 157 -3.06 -23.75 -18.93
N ALA A 158 -3.41 -24.56 -19.94
CA ALA A 158 -3.21 -24.20 -21.33
C ALA A 158 -3.97 -22.94 -21.78
N LYS A 159 -5.07 -22.57 -21.12
CA LYS A 159 -5.84 -21.35 -21.43
C LYS A 159 -5.06 -20.06 -21.20
N TYR A 160 -4.11 -20.08 -20.27
CA TYR A 160 -3.33 -18.92 -19.85
C TYR A 160 -2.09 -18.70 -20.73
N VAL A 161 -1.73 -19.66 -21.56
CA VAL A 161 -0.58 -19.54 -22.46
C VAL A 161 -0.77 -18.40 -23.45
N GLY A 162 0.28 -17.60 -23.63
CA GLY A 162 0.27 -16.49 -24.57
C GLY A 162 1.25 -15.39 -24.19
N SER A 163 1.25 -14.33 -24.96
CA SER A 163 2.03 -13.12 -24.69
C SER A 163 1.13 -12.01 -24.19
N TYR A 164 1.63 -11.27 -23.22
CA TYR A 164 0.90 -10.19 -22.54
C TYR A 164 1.76 -8.94 -22.56
N ASP A 165 1.16 -7.79 -22.86
CA ASP A 165 1.82 -6.50 -22.88
C ASP A 165 1.54 -5.77 -21.55
N LEU A 166 2.59 -5.63 -20.75
CA LEU A 166 2.57 -4.92 -19.46
C LEU A 166 3.03 -3.48 -19.72
N PRO A 167 2.15 -2.48 -19.60
CA PRO A 167 2.50 -1.11 -19.87
C PRO A 167 3.55 -0.56 -18.86
N PRO A 168 4.23 0.56 -19.19
CA PRO A 168 5.12 1.23 -18.27
C PRO A 168 4.43 1.55 -16.94
N SER A 169 5.16 1.38 -15.84
CA SER A 169 4.67 1.80 -14.51
C SER A 169 4.94 3.29 -14.31
N ALA A 170 3.89 4.07 -14.10
CA ALA A 170 4.00 5.49 -13.77
C ALA A 170 4.60 5.71 -12.36
N PHE A 171 4.44 4.73 -11.46
CA PHE A 171 4.86 4.84 -10.06
C PHE A 171 6.34 4.55 -9.84
N GLN A 172 6.93 3.66 -10.63
CA GLN A 172 8.33 3.23 -10.47
C GLN A 172 9.22 3.63 -11.65
N GLY A 173 8.68 4.33 -12.65
CA GLY A 173 9.40 4.64 -13.87
C GLY A 173 9.83 3.39 -14.67
N ALA A 174 9.27 2.22 -14.33
CA ALA A 174 9.61 0.97 -15.01
C ALA A 174 9.09 1.00 -16.46
N PRO A 175 9.91 0.62 -17.44
CA PRO A 175 9.48 0.52 -18.84
C PRO A 175 8.38 -0.52 -18.99
N GLY A 176 7.63 -0.45 -20.09
CA GLY A 176 6.72 -1.51 -20.50
C GLY A 176 7.49 -2.79 -20.77
N VAL A 177 6.90 -3.93 -20.39
CA VAL A 177 7.54 -5.25 -20.51
C VAL A 177 6.57 -6.24 -21.13
N ARG A 178 7.05 -7.00 -22.09
CA ARG A 178 6.34 -8.17 -22.59
C ARG A 178 6.55 -9.34 -21.64
N LEU A 179 5.44 -9.99 -21.28
CA LEU A 179 5.41 -11.21 -20.48
C LEU A 179 5.00 -12.38 -21.37
N ASP A 180 5.83 -13.38 -21.52
CA ASP A 180 5.48 -14.61 -22.23
C ASP A 180 5.12 -15.70 -21.20
N VAL A 181 3.87 -16.17 -21.25
CA VAL A 181 3.38 -17.27 -20.41
C VAL A 181 3.39 -18.56 -21.23
N ALA A 182 4.10 -19.55 -20.74
CA ALA A 182 4.28 -20.83 -21.42
C ALA A 182 4.01 -22.02 -20.49
N LEU A 183 3.49 -23.10 -21.05
CA LEU A 183 3.33 -24.38 -20.37
C LEU A 183 4.58 -25.24 -20.57
N ARG A 184 5.22 -25.68 -19.48
CA ARG A 184 6.41 -26.53 -19.50
C ARG A 184 6.26 -27.63 -18.44
N GLY A 185 6.34 -28.89 -18.85
CA GLY A 185 6.24 -30.02 -17.92
C GLY A 185 4.97 -30.05 -17.07
N GLY A 186 3.84 -29.58 -17.62
CA GLY A 186 2.56 -29.51 -16.89
C GLY A 186 2.42 -28.33 -15.93
N ALA A 187 3.36 -27.37 -15.92
CA ALA A 187 3.31 -26.15 -15.11
C ALA A 187 3.42 -24.89 -15.96
N LEU A 188 2.82 -23.78 -15.48
CA LEU A 188 2.97 -22.48 -16.12
C LEU A 188 4.23 -21.77 -15.66
N TYR A 189 4.85 -21.09 -16.60
CA TYR A 189 5.99 -20.21 -16.40
C TYR A 189 5.73 -18.86 -17.07
N VAL A 190 6.08 -17.79 -16.38
CA VAL A 190 6.10 -16.43 -16.93
C VAL A 190 7.54 -16.01 -17.17
N THR A 191 7.80 -15.47 -18.36
CA THR A 191 9.11 -14.95 -18.74
C THR A 191 8.95 -13.48 -19.11
N PRO A 192 9.35 -12.52 -18.26
CA PRO A 192 9.48 -11.13 -18.66
C PRO A 192 10.60 -11.01 -19.71
N ALA A 193 10.49 -10.05 -20.64
CA ALA A 193 11.57 -9.80 -21.59
C ALA A 193 12.89 -9.57 -20.85
N ASP A 194 13.96 -10.20 -21.32
CA ASP A 194 15.32 -10.10 -20.77
C ASP A 194 15.50 -10.61 -19.33
N GLN A 195 14.56 -11.41 -18.80
CA GLN A 195 14.64 -11.99 -17.48
C GLN A 195 14.47 -13.52 -17.50
N PRO A 196 14.96 -14.22 -16.48
CA PRO A 196 14.73 -15.65 -16.35
C PRO A 196 13.24 -15.97 -16.12
N ALA A 197 12.82 -17.14 -16.60
CA ALA A 197 11.47 -17.64 -16.40
C ALA A 197 11.21 -17.95 -14.92
N ALA A 198 10.07 -17.51 -14.40
CA ALA A 198 9.57 -17.83 -13.08
C ALA A 198 8.36 -18.77 -13.18
N ARG A 199 8.29 -19.77 -12.28
CA ARG A 199 7.13 -20.67 -12.20
C ARG A 199 5.94 -19.96 -11.58
N LEU A 200 4.78 -20.05 -12.23
CA LEU A 200 3.49 -19.62 -11.69
C LEU A 200 2.81 -20.79 -10.97
N TRP A 201 2.65 -20.66 -9.67
CA TRP A 201 1.96 -21.62 -8.82
C TRP A 201 0.50 -21.23 -8.67
N PRO A 202 -0.48 -22.05 -9.09
CA PRO A 202 -1.89 -21.72 -8.96
C PRO A 202 -2.32 -21.67 -7.49
N GLU A 203 -3.04 -20.63 -7.09
CA GLU A 203 -3.72 -20.49 -5.78
C GLU A 203 -5.24 -20.63 -5.94
N SER A 204 -5.73 -20.30 -7.12
CA SER A 204 -7.11 -20.52 -7.60
C SER A 204 -7.10 -20.81 -9.11
N THR A 205 -8.28 -20.89 -9.72
CA THR A 205 -8.38 -20.99 -11.19
C THR A 205 -7.83 -19.77 -11.91
N HIS A 206 -7.81 -18.59 -11.30
CA HIS A 206 -7.36 -17.34 -11.93
C HIS A 206 -6.14 -16.73 -11.27
N ASP A 207 -5.90 -17.05 -9.99
CA ASP A 207 -4.82 -16.46 -9.20
C ASP A 207 -3.62 -17.39 -9.11
N PHE A 208 -2.46 -16.83 -9.39
CA PHE A 208 -1.18 -17.50 -9.36
C PHE A 208 -0.17 -16.69 -8.56
N PHE A 209 0.87 -17.33 -8.07
CA PHE A 209 1.97 -16.66 -7.35
C PHE A 209 3.33 -17.22 -7.73
N VAL A 210 4.37 -16.45 -7.50
CA VAL A 210 5.78 -16.83 -7.61
C VAL A 210 6.29 -17.12 -6.20
N LYS A 211 6.93 -18.28 -5.97
CA LYS A 211 7.45 -18.63 -4.63
C LYS A 211 8.71 -17.88 -4.25
N GLU A 212 9.50 -17.52 -5.25
CA GLU A 212 10.81 -16.88 -5.10
C GLU A 212 10.72 -15.36 -4.92
N ALA A 213 9.53 -14.77 -5.12
CA ALA A 213 9.30 -13.33 -5.03
C ALA A 213 7.87 -13.03 -4.54
N ASP A 214 7.66 -11.85 -3.95
CA ASP A 214 6.32 -11.37 -3.58
C ASP A 214 5.59 -10.83 -4.82
N ILE A 215 5.28 -11.74 -5.73
CA ILE A 215 4.57 -11.48 -6.99
C ILE A 215 3.35 -12.38 -7.07
N GLN A 216 2.22 -11.77 -7.40
CA GLN A 216 0.98 -12.45 -7.77
C GLN A 216 0.57 -12.09 -9.18
N VAL A 217 -0.14 -12.99 -9.82
CA VAL A 217 -0.72 -12.80 -11.15
C VAL A 217 -2.17 -13.26 -11.10
N THR A 218 -3.10 -12.38 -11.42
CA THR A 218 -4.51 -12.72 -11.61
C THR A 218 -4.84 -12.66 -13.10
N PHE A 219 -5.22 -13.77 -13.70
CA PHE A 219 -5.68 -13.77 -15.09
C PHE A 219 -7.12 -13.27 -15.20
N THR A 220 -7.39 -12.48 -16.24
CA THR A 220 -8.70 -11.88 -16.48
C THR A 220 -9.34 -12.48 -17.74
N GLU A 221 -10.65 -12.72 -17.67
CA GLU A 221 -11.45 -13.22 -18.78
C GLU A 221 -12.30 -12.08 -19.37
N ASP A 222 -12.63 -12.19 -20.63
CA ASP A 222 -13.65 -11.36 -21.29
C ASP A 222 -15.07 -11.90 -21.02
N ALA A 223 -16.06 -11.29 -21.66
CA ALA A 223 -17.47 -11.67 -21.51
C ALA A 223 -17.78 -13.11 -22.00
N ASP A 224 -16.93 -13.66 -22.86
CA ASP A 224 -17.07 -15.00 -23.43
C ASP A 224 -16.26 -16.06 -22.64
N GLY A 225 -15.62 -15.67 -21.53
CA GLY A 225 -14.82 -16.56 -20.69
C GLY A 225 -13.44 -16.89 -21.31
N VAL A 226 -12.96 -16.07 -22.23
CA VAL A 226 -11.64 -16.22 -22.84
C VAL A 226 -10.63 -15.34 -22.11
N ILE A 227 -9.43 -15.87 -21.84
CA ILE A 227 -8.37 -15.09 -21.18
C ILE A 227 -7.97 -13.92 -22.07
N SER A 228 -8.26 -12.71 -21.60
CA SER A 228 -8.04 -11.45 -22.31
C SER A 228 -6.85 -10.66 -21.76
N GLY A 229 -6.39 -10.97 -20.54
CA GLY A 229 -5.31 -10.27 -19.89
C GLY A 229 -4.86 -10.93 -18.60
N LEU A 230 -4.03 -10.22 -17.88
CA LEU A 230 -3.63 -10.53 -16.51
C LEU A 230 -3.33 -9.24 -15.72
N VAL A 231 -3.32 -9.32 -14.40
CA VAL A 231 -2.86 -8.24 -13.52
C VAL A 231 -1.67 -8.78 -12.72
N VAL A 232 -0.54 -8.08 -12.78
CA VAL A 232 0.61 -8.35 -11.92
C VAL A 232 0.45 -7.52 -10.64
N HIS A 233 0.46 -8.18 -9.49
CA HIS A 233 0.45 -7.57 -8.16
C HIS A 233 1.85 -7.67 -7.57
N GLN A 234 2.51 -6.54 -7.38
CA GLN A 234 3.86 -6.48 -6.84
C GLN A 234 4.10 -5.15 -6.13
N ASN A 235 4.74 -5.20 -4.95
CA ASN A 235 5.09 -4.02 -4.15
C ASN A 235 3.91 -3.08 -3.83
N GLY A 236 2.68 -3.63 -3.74
CA GLY A 236 1.45 -2.85 -3.53
C GLY A 236 0.87 -2.21 -4.79
N GLU A 237 1.49 -2.41 -5.94
CA GLU A 237 1.04 -1.94 -7.25
C GLU A 237 0.28 -3.05 -8.00
N ASN A 238 -0.80 -2.68 -8.69
CA ASN A 238 -1.57 -3.54 -9.58
C ASN A 238 -1.35 -3.09 -11.02
N ARG A 239 -0.65 -3.90 -11.81
CA ARG A 239 -0.29 -3.57 -13.19
C ARG A 239 -1.04 -4.49 -14.16
N PRO A 240 -2.10 -4.00 -14.82
CA PRO A 240 -2.82 -4.78 -15.81
C PRO A 240 -1.97 -4.95 -17.08
N ALA A 241 -1.99 -6.17 -17.63
CA ALA A 241 -1.37 -6.50 -18.90
C ALA A 241 -2.43 -7.10 -19.85
N ARG A 242 -2.43 -6.65 -21.09
CA ARG A 242 -3.36 -7.12 -22.12
C ARG A 242 -2.75 -8.32 -22.85
N LYS A 243 -3.54 -9.37 -23.10
CA LYS A 243 -3.14 -10.48 -23.95
C LYS A 243 -3.03 -10.00 -25.40
N ILE A 244 -1.91 -10.31 -26.07
CA ILE A 244 -1.66 -9.92 -27.46
C ILE A 244 -1.51 -11.11 -28.41
N ARG A 245 -1.30 -12.32 -27.87
CA ARG A 245 -1.27 -13.61 -28.59
C ARG A 245 -1.60 -14.76 -27.65
#